data_819fb755b7ff88e8888ef579ad65db38
#
_entry.id   819fb755b7ff88e8888ef579ad65db38
#
_cell.length_a   1.000
_cell.length_b   1.000
_cell.length_c   1.000
_cell.angle_alpha   90.00
_cell.angle_beta   90.00
_cell.angle_gamma   90.00
#
_symmetry.space_group_name_H-M   'P 1'
#
loop_
_entity.id
_entity.type
_entity.pdbx_description
1 polymer ?
#
loop_
_entity_poly.entity_id
_entity_poly.type
_entity_poly.pdbx_seq_one_letter_code
_entity_poly.pdbx_strand_id
1 'polypeptide(L)'
;LFVENLREDSGNGNIDLFISFNDKDYKYMGEVLDEPFHISYPQVFKHKGRYFMVPETKRSNNILLYEAKNFPYDWEIVDTLIHNVRYKDPSIYLSDSLNFLVTVDDEMWGHVYRSSSLFGDWIKQENHARWGNETRPGGRIFNVNNDLFIPFQNYSKGYGTGISLYKIVLDNKHDINFEKSIHFYLRPHDEIYWFNKGMHHIDIKKIDDTYYVFYDGDRKSGNIIFRYRSTFKKNLMDLYQFFLN
;
A
#
# COMPACT_ATOMS: atom_id res chain seq x y z
N LEU A 1 -4.49 2.88 12.21
CA LEU A 1 -4.72 2.42 10.84
C LEU A 1 -5.06 3.63 9.98
N PHE A 2 -4.31 3.80 8.88
CA PHE A 2 -4.56 4.79 7.84
C PHE A 2 -5.16 4.09 6.63
N VAL A 3 -6.23 4.62 6.07
CA VAL A 3 -6.95 3.99 4.95
C VAL A 3 -7.36 5.02 3.92
N GLU A 4 -7.35 4.60 2.66
CA GLU A 4 -7.96 5.38 1.60
C GLU A 4 -9.47 5.41 1.76
N ASN A 5 -10.06 6.59 1.65
CA ASN A 5 -11.49 6.80 1.56
C ASN A 5 -11.81 7.52 0.24
N LEU A 6 -12.56 6.87 -0.64
CA LEU A 6 -12.98 7.48 -1.91
C LEU A 6 -14.18 8.39 -1.67
N ARG A 7 -14.01 9.68 -1.93
CA ARG A 7 -15.07 10.69 -1.78
C ARG A 7 -16.10 10.56 -2.90
N GLU A 8 -17.37 10.52 -2.52
CA GLU A 8 -18.47 10.40 -3.49
C GLU A 8 -18.65 11.66 -4.35
N ASP A 9 -18.33 12.84 -3.82
CA ASP A 9 -18.54 14.14 -4.48
C ASP A 9 -17.49 14.46 -5.55
N SER A 10 -16.23 14.17 -5.29
CA SER A 10 -15.11 14.50 -6.19
C SER A 10 -14.57 13.27 -6.95
N GLY A 11 -14.81 12.08 -6.44
CA GLY A 11 -14.17 10.85 -6.92
C GLY A 11 -12.68 10.79 -6.60
N ASN A 12 -12.17 11.71 -5.75
CA ASN A 12 -10.81 11.67 -5.23
C ASN A 12 -10.75 10.82 -3.96
N GLY A 13 -9.62 10.15 -3.75
CA GLY A 13 -9.29 9.53 -2.48
C GLY A 13 -8.69 10.56 -1.53
N ASN A 14 -8.97 10.41 -0.25
CA ASN A 14 -8.31 11.06 0.88
C ASN A 14 -7.87 9.99 1.88
N ILE A 15 -7.13 10.35 2.92
CA ILE A 15 -6.69 9.40 3.94
C ILE A 15 -7.43 9.63 5.24
N ASP A 16 -8.10 8.58 5.69
CA ASP A 16 -8.83 8.52 6.96
C ASP A 16 -8.01 7.77 8.01
N LEU A 17 -8.26 8.14 9.28
CA LEU A 17 -7.63 7.55 10.46
C LEU A 17 -8.61 6.73 11.28
N PHE A 18 -8.18 5.53 11.68
CA PHE A 18 -8.81 4.72 12.71
C PHE A 18 -7.79 4.38 13.80
N ILE A 19 -8.21 4.47 15.06
CA ILE A 19 -7.36 4.13 16.22
C ILE A 19 -8.00 2.99 17.00
N SER A 20 -7.18 2.02 17.40
CA SER A 20 -7.51 0.98 18.35
C SER A 20 -6.59 1.06 19.57
N PHE A 21 -7.15 0.80 20.77
CA PHE A 21 -6.41 0.69 22.03
C PHE A 21 -6.34 -0.75 22.55
N ASN A 22 -7.00 -1.69 21.87
CA ASN A 22 -7.09 -3.09 22.26
C ASN A 22 -6.89 -4.07 21.09
N ASP A 23 -6.45 -3.57 19.93
CA ASP A 23 -6.22 -4.30 18.68
C ASP A 23 -7.46 -5.00 18.09
N LYS A 24 -8.64 -4.73 18.63
CA LYS A 24 -9.91 -5.32 18.19
C LYS A 24 -10.91 -4.27 17.73
N ASP A 25 -11.09 -3.24 18.52
CA ASP A 25 -12.10 -2.21 18.26
C ASP A 25 -11.41 -0.98 17.65
N TYR A 26 -11.78 -0.64 16.43
CA TYR A 26 -11.24 0.50 15.69
C TYR A 26 -12.24 1.65 15.68
N LYS A 27 -11.84 2.78 16.27
CA LYS A 27 -12.63 4.01 16.28
C LYS A 27 -12.21 4.91 15.10
N TYR A 28 -13.18 5.34 14.31
CA TYR A 28 -12.99 6.34 13.29
C TYR A 28 -12.66 7.71 13.90
N MET A 29 -11.58 8.33 13.48
CA MET A 29 -11.09 9.60 14.03
C MET A 29 -11.23 10.76 13.04
N GLY A 30 -11.65 10.50 11.82
CA GLY A 30 -11.81 11.48 10.77
C GLY A 30 -10.76 11.41 9.69
N GLU A 31 -10.88 12.33 8.74
CA GLU A 31 -9.92 12.59 7.69
C GLU A 31 -8.65 13.22 8.28
N VAL A 32 -7.48 12.77 7.84
CA VAL A 32 -6.18 13.28 8.31
C VAL A 32 -5.30 13.82 7.19
N LEU A 33 -5.62 13.50 5.93
CA LEU A 33 -4.92 14.05 4.78
C LEU A 33 -5.87 14.11 3.58
N ASP A 34 -6.12 15.31 3.08
CA ASP A 34 -6.85 15.60 1.85
C ASP A 34 -6.05 16.56 0.99
N GLU A 35 -6.05 16.31 -0.31
CA GLU A 35 -5.34 17.10 -1.30
C GLU A 35 -6.29 17.49 -2.45
N PRO A 36 -6.00 18.53 -3.23
CA PRO A 36 -6.82 18.87 -4.39
C PRO A 36 -6.75 17.82 -5.51
N PHE A 37 -6.02 16.73 -5.29
CA PHE A 37 -5.88 15.58 -6.19
C PHE A 37 -6.11 14.28 -5.42
N HIS A 38 -6.35 13.20 -6.17
CA HIS A 38 -6.52 11.86 -5.59
C HIS A 38 -5.25 11.38 -4.87
N ILE A 39 -5.39 10.93 -3.63
CA ILE A 39 -4.38 10.25 -2.84
C ILE A 39 -4.91 8.91 -2.35
N SER A 40 -4.04 7.91 -2.31
CA SER A 40 -4.37 6.54 -1.94
C SER A 40 -3.14 5.79 -1.40
N TYR A 41 -3.28 4.51 -1.06
CA TYR A 41 -2.16 3.64 -0.70
C TYR A 41 -1.22 4.24 0.38
N PRO A 42 -1.72 4.62 1.57
CA PRO A 42 -0.93 5.34 2.58
C PRO A 42 0.07 4.42 3.27
N GLN A 43 1.35 4.46 2.89
CA GLN A 43 2.40 3.78 3.64
C GLN A 43 2.98 4.68 4.71
N VAL A 44 2.60 4.44 5.98
CA VAL A 44 3.09 5.19 7.14
C VAL A 44 4.22 4.44 7.83
N PHE A 45 5.31 5.15 8.17
CA PHE A 45 6.47 4.58 8.84
C PHE A 45 7.14 5.59 9.78
N LYS A 46 7.93 5.08 10.75
CA LYS A 46 8.76 5.89 11.63
C LYS A 46 10.21 5.86 11.15
N HIS A 47 10.84 7.03 11.01
CA HIS A 47 12.24 7.15 10.64
C HIS A 47 12.90 8.21 11.52
N LYS A 48 14.01 7.85 12.21
CA LYS A 48 14.76 8.73 13.10
C LYS A 48 13.87 9.51 14.09
N GLY A 49 12.92 8.81 14.71
CA GLY A 49 12.02 9.37 15.72
C GLY A 49 10.78 10.12 15.18
N ARG A 50 10.74 10.45 13.90
CA ARG A 50 9.63 11.16 13.23
C ARG A 50 8.75 10.20 12.42
N TYR A 51 7.50 10.59 12.16
CA TYR A 51 6.55 9.80 11.37
C TYR A 51 6.38 10.40 9.98
N PHE A 52 6.45 9.53 8.98
CA PHE A 52 6.32 9.89 7.57
C PHE A 52 5.27 9.04 6.89
N MET A 53 4.74 9.57 5.78
CA MET A 53 3.82 8.85 4.88
C MET A 53 4.27 9.06 3.44
N VAL A 54 4.29 7.97 2.67
CA VAL A 54 4.45 8.00 1.22
C VAL A 54 3.18 7.39 0.62
N PRO A 55 2.17 8.20 0.30
CA PRO A 55 0.98 7.74 -0.39
C PRO A 55 1.17 7.68 -1.91
N GLU A 56 0.25 7.07 -2.64
CA GLU A 56 0.11 7.33 -4.07
C GLU A 56 -0.31 8.77 -4.30
N THR A 57 0.50 9.51 -5.04
CA THR A 57 0.26 10.91 -5.42
C THR A 57 0.39 11.11 -6.93
N LYS A 58 0.04 10.10 -7.70
CA LYS A 58 0.17 10.07 -9.16
C LYS A 58 -0.41 11.31 -9.86
N ARG A 59 -1.55 11.83 -9.39
CA ARG A 59 -2.19 13.01 -10.01
C ARG A 59 -1.44 14.32 -9.76
N SER A 60 -0.52 14.37 -8.80
CA SER A 60 0.41 15.49 -8.63
C SER A 60 1.60 15.42 -9.61
N ASN A 61 1.74 14.34 -10.38
CA ASN A 61 2.90 14.00 -11.21
C ASN A 61 4.21 13.85 -10.42
N ASN A 62 4.12 13.45 -9.14
CA ASN A 62 5.27 13.26 -8.26
C ASN A 62 5.00 12.11 -7.29
N ILE A 63 6.07 11.58 -6.67
CA ILE A 63 5.97 10.81 -5.43
C ILE A 63 6.34 11.76 -4.28
N LEU A 64 5.37 12.10 -3.45
CA LEU A 64 5.51 13.06 -2.36
C LEU A 64 5.79 12.34 -1.03
N LEU A 65 6.58 12.99 -0.18
CA LEU A 65 6.83 12.59 1.20
C LEU A 65 6.12 13.54 2.14
N TYR A 66 5.29 13.00 3.01
CA TYR A 66 4.63 13.74 4.07
C TYR A 66 5.27 13.43 5.42
N GLU A 67 5.31 14.41 6.31
CA GLU A 67 5.69 14.28 7.72
C GLU A 67 4.53 14.67 8.61
N ALA A 68 4.29 13.90 9.68
CA ALA A 68 3.34 14.28 10.70
C ALA A 68 3.96 15.31 11.65
N LYS A 69 3.39 16.50 11.73
CA LYS A 69 3.75 17.51 12.73
C LYS A 69 3.19 17.17 14.11
N ASN A 70 2.03 16.56 14.11
CA ASN A 70 1.36 16.09 15.32
C ASN A 70 0.78 14.68 15.04
N PHE A 71 1.59 13.63 15.15
CA PHE A 71 1.17 12.26 14.87
C PHE A 71 0.03 11.79 15.80
N PRO A 72 -1.01 11.16 15.24
CA PRO A 72 -1.21 10.68 13.87
C PRO A 72 -1.92 11.68 12.94
N TYR A 73 -2.07 12.92 13.36
CA TYR A 73 -2.74 14.01 12.64
C TYR A 73 -1.74 14.94 11.95
N ASP A 74 -2.22 15.99 11.30
CA ASP A 74 -1.49 17.16 10.80
C ASP A 74 -0.27 16.80 9.91
N TRP A 75 -0.56 16.23 8.75
CA TRP A 75 0.45 15.87 7.76
C TRP A 75 0.76 17.03 6.82
N GLU A 76 2.04 17.25 6.53
CA GLU A 76 2.48 18.23 5.54
C GLU A 76 3.52 17.64 4.59
N ILE A 77 3.56 18.13 3.35
CA ILE A 77 4.59 17.76 2.37
C ILE A 77 5.93 18.33 2.83
N VAL A 78 6.93 17.46 2.98
CA VAL A 78 8.29 17.85 3.38
C VAL A 78 9.32 17.59 2.30
N ASP A 79 9.00 16.76 1.30
CA ASP A 79 9.91 16.47 0.19
C ASP A 79 9.15 15.92 -1.02
N THR A 80 9.79 15.93 -2.17
CA THR A 80 9.41 15.22 -3.37
C THR A 80 10.46 14.18 -3.69
N LEU A 81 10.17 12.92 -3.40
CA LEU A 81 11.13 11.84 -3.59
C LEU A 81 11.46 11.59 -5.07
N ILE A 82 10.45 11.66 -5.93
CA ILE A 82 10.62 11.47 -7.37
C ILE A 82 9.75 12.48 -8.11
N HIS A 83 10.37 13.28 -8.97
CA HIS A 83 9.73 14.35 -9.73
C HIS A 83 9.26 13.88 -11.11
N ASN A 84 8.21 14.51 -11.63
CA ASN A 84 7.71 14.40 -13.01
C ASN A 84 7.38 12.93 -13.41
N VAL A 85 6.75 12.19 -12.51
CA VAL A 85 6.35 10.80 -12.73
C VAL A 85 4.87 10.59 -12.41
N ARG A 86 4.23 9.67 -13.14
CA ARG A 86 2.84 9.27 -12.91
C ARG A 86 2.80 7.82 -12.44
N TYR A 87 3.28 7.59 -11.23
CA TYR A 87 3.41 6.25 -10.67
C TYR A 87 2.34 5.94 -9.64
N LYS A 88 2.06 4.63 -9.50
CA LYS A 88 1.06 4.07 -8.58
C LYS A 88 1.73 3.28 -7.47
N ASP A 89 1.09 3.28 -6.31
CA ASP A 89 1.35 2.41 -5.16
C ASP A 89 2.84 2.31 -4.78
N PRO A 90 3.51 3.44 -4.45
CA PRO A 90 4.92 3.41 -4.07
C PRO A 90 5.12 2.66 -2.75
N SER A 91 5.91 1.59 -2.78
CA SER A 91 6.33 0.85 -1.57
C SER A 91 7.79 1.16 -1.27
N ILE A 92 8.02 1.84 -0.14
CA ILE A 92 9.35 2.24 0.31
C ILE A 92 9.88 1.29 1.39
N TYR A 93 11.18 0.98 1.33
CA TYR A 93 11.92 0.29 2.37
C TYR A 93 13.15 1.10 2.78
N LEU A 94 13.36 1.26 4.08
CA LEU A 94 14.47 2.01 4.65
C LEU A 94 15.18 1.18 5.71
N SER A 95 16.50 1.11 5.58
CA SER A 95 17.40 0.54 6.59
C SER A 95 18.72 1.31 6.58
N ASP A 96 19.61 1.00 7.51
CA ASP A 96 20.94 1.65 7.58
C ASP A 96 21.80 1.35 6.34
N SER A 97 21.58 0.20 5.69
CA SER A 97 22.41 -0.27 4.57
C SER A 97 21.73 -0.27 3.22
N LEU A 98 20.41 -0.20 3.17
CA LEU A 98 19.64 -0.34 1.93
C LEU A 98 18.36 0.46 1.98
N ASN A 99 18.24 1.47 1.09
CA ASN A 99 17.03 2.24 0.92
C ASN A 99 16.58 2.12 -0.54
N PHE A 100 15.34 1.71 -0.75
CA PHE A 100 14.77 1.60 -2.08
C PHE A 100 13.26 1.80 -2.07
N LEU A 101 12.72 2.11 -3.25
CA LEU A 101 11.30 2.31 -3.50
C LEU A 101 10.91 1.54 -4.75
N VAL A 102 9.80 0.83 -4.67
CA VAL A 102 9.21 0.07 -5.78
C VAL A 102 7.88 0.70 -6.14
N THR A 103 7.63 0.90 -7.42
CA THR A 103 6.39 1.51 -7.92
C THR A 103 6.09 1.03 -9.33
N VAL A 104 4.95 1.42 -9.91
CA VAL A 104 4.52 1.03 -11.25
C VAL A 104 3.93 2.22 -12.01
N ASP A 105 4.14 2.27 -13.34
CA ASP A 105 3.51 3.25 -14.22
C ASP A 105 2.13 2.80 -14.74
N ASP A 106 1.55 3.57 -15.66
CA ASP A 106 0.23 3.28 -16.24
C ASP A 106 0.24 2.08 -17.19
N GLU A 107 1.38 1.79 -17.82
CA GLU A 107 1.58 0.68 -18.72
C GLU A 107 1.98 -0.62 -18.01
N MET A 108 1.97 -0.63 -16.67
CA MET A 108 2.35 -1.76 -15.82
C MET A 108 3.84 -2.12 -15.90
N TRP A 109 4.71 -1.13 -16.19
CA TRP A 109 6.14 -1.25 -15.97
C TRP A 109 6.47 -0.93 -14.51
N GLY A 110 7.08 -1.88 -13.83
CA GLY A 110 7.59 -1.70 -12.47
C GLY A 110 8.92 -0.96 -12.48
N HIS A 111 9.08 -0.05 -11.54
CA HIS A 111 10.29 0.76 -11.39
C HIS A 111 10.85 0.61 -9.99
N VAL A 112 12.17 0.55 -9.91
CA VAL A 112 12.92 0.53 -8.65
C VAL A 112 13.80 1.77 -8.58
N TYR A 113 13.77 2.45 -7.46
CA TYR A 113 14.65 3.57 -7.14
C TYR A 113 15.45 3.26 -5.89
N ARG A 114 16.68 3.71 -5.83
CA ARG A 114 17.57 3.58 -4.67
C ARG A 114 18.05 4.94 -4.21
N SER A 115 18.27 5.08 -2.91
CA SER A 115 18.83 6.29 -2.33
C SER A 115 19.79 5.96 -1.19
N SER A 116 20.71 6.88 -0.88
CA SER A 116 21.56 6.81 0.29
C SER A 116 20.82 7.09 1.60
N SER A 117 19.70 7.82 1.54
CA SER A 117 18.86 8.16 2.69
C SER A 117 17.44 8.53 2.26
N LEU A 118 16.50 8.68 3.22
CA LEU A 118 15.13 9.12 2.94
C LEU A 118 15.08 10.46 2.18
N PHE A 119 15.96 11.41 2.52
CA PHE A 119 16.06 12.74 1.93
C PHE A 119 17.20 12.88 0.91
N GLY A 120 17.75 11.77 0.44
CA GLY A 120 18.78 11.76 -0.60
C GLY A 120 18.18 11.67 -2.00
N ASP A 121 19.04 11.74 -2.99
CA ASP A 121 18.64 11.55 -4.38
C ASP A 121 18.15 10.12 -4.63
N TRP A 122 16.95 9.98 -5.15
CA TRP A 122 16.36 8.69 -5.54
C TRP A 122 16.69 8.39 -6.99
N ILE A 123 17.65 7.49 -7.20
CA ILE A 123 18.19 7.14 -8.52
C ILE A 123 17.48 5.89 -9.03
N LYS A 124 16.94 5.98 -10.24
CA LYS A 124 16.30 4.86 -10.91
C LYS A 124 17.31 3.77 -11.26
N GLN A 125 16.96 2.52 -10.95
CA GLN A 125 17.71 1.35 -11.36
C GLN A 125 17.36 0.99 -12.81
N GLU A 126 18.33 1.05 -13.73
CA GLU A 126 18.04 0.97 -15.17
C GLU A 126 17.66 -0.43 -15.68
N ASN A 127 18.17 -1.49 -15.05
CA ASN A 127 18.12 -2.85 -15.61
C ASN A 127 16.93 -3.71 -15.14
N HIS A 128 15.93 -3.14 -14.47
CA HIS A 128 14.88 -3.92 -13.81
C HIS A 128 13.48 -3.38 -14.07
N ALA A 129 13.19 -3.11 -15.34
CA ALA A 129 11.82 -2.94 -15.76
C ALA A 129 11.13 -4.30 -15.70
N ARG A 130 10.35 -4.53 -14.67
CA ARG A 130 9.40 -5.63 -14.61
C ARG A 130 8.12 -5.20 -15.30
N TRP A 131 7.57 -6.04 -16.14
CA TRP A 131 6.30 -5.77 -16.84
C TRP A 131 5.32 -6.92 -16.64
N GLY A 132 4.02 -6.60 -16.54
CA GLY A 132 2.96 -7.58 -16.59
C GLY A 132 2.03 -7.57 -15.36
N ASN A 133 1.30 -8.65 -15.23
CA ASN A 133 0.17 -8.76 -14.31
C ASN A 133 0.53 -8.78 -12.81
N GLU A 134 1.79 -8.80 -12.45
CA GLU A 134 2.25 -8.88 -11.06
C GLU A 134 3.38 -7.87 -10.79
N THR A 135 3.19 -6.62 -11.22
CA THR A 135 4.18 -5.54 -11.08
C THR A 135 3.73 -4.42 -10.17
N ARG A 136 2.42 -4.23 -10.00
CA ARG A 136 1.87 -3.20 -9.14
C ARG A 136 2.03 -3.63 -7.67
N PRO A 137 2.69 -2.85 -6.81
CA PRO A 137 2.76 -3.15 -5.39
C PRO A 137 1.36 -3.33 -4.78
N GLY A 138 1.24 -4.28 -3.88
CA GLY A 138 -0.01 -4.61 -3.19
C GLY A 138 0.10 -4.51 -1.67
N GLY A 139 1.06 -3.75 -1.18
CA GLY A 139 1.31 -3.51 0.23
C GLY A 139 2.77 -3.21 0.54
N ARG A 140 3.07 -2.97 1.82
CA ARG A 140 4.44 -2.63 2.24
C ARG A 140 5.41 -3.80 2.06
N ILE A 141 6.69 -3.44 1.87
CA ILE A 141 7.82 -4.37 1.96
C ILE A 141 7.99 -4.77 3.44
N PHE A 142 8.13 -6.05 3.71
CA PHE A 142 8.25 -6.57 5.07
C PHE A 142 9.33 -7.64 5.18
N ASN A 143 9.81 -7.86 6.41
CA ASN A 143 10.86 -8.83 6.71
C ASN A 143 10.28 -10.05 7.41
N VAL A 144 10.72 -11.24 6.99
CA VAL A 144 10.49 -12.50 7.69
C VAL A 144 11.79 -13.29 7.69
N ASN A 145 12.31 -13.62 8.86
CA ASN A 145 13.54 -14.42 9.02
C ASN A 145 14.73 -13.89 8.22
N ASN A 146 14.94 -12.57 8.23
CA ASN A 146 15.96 -11.82 7.49
C ASN A 146 15.78 -11.75 5.96
N ASP A 147 14.75 -12.36 5.42
CA ASP A 147 14.38 -12.20 4.01
C ASP A 147 13.37 -11.07 3.86
N LEU A 148 13.55 -10.25 2.82
CA LEU A 148 12.61 -9.20 2.46
C LEU A 148 11.61 -9.71 1.43
N PHE A 149 10.35 -9.35 1.62
CA PHE A 149 9.26 -9.69 0.74
C PHE A 149 8.47 -8.46 0.33
N ILE A 150 7.97 -8.49 -0.91
CA ILE A 150 7.02 -7.51 -1.42
C ILE A 150 5.78 -8.23 -1.95
N PRO A 151 4.57 -7.81 -1.54
CA PRO A 151 3.34 -8.25 -2.19
C PRO A 151 3.13 -7.48 -3.49
N PHE A 152 2.81 -8.19 -4.56
CA PHE A 152 2.34 -7.61 -5.81
C PHE A 152 0.89 -7.98 -6.06
N GLN A 153 0.10 -7.03 -6.52
CA GLN A 153 -1.26 -7.28 -7.00
C GLN A 153 -1.22 -8.23 -8.18
N ASN A 154 -2.08 -9.24 -8.17
CA ASN A 154 -2.19 -10.20 -9.26
C ASN A 154 -3.37 -9.83 -10.16
N TYR A 155 -3.07 -9.54 -11.41
CA TYR A 155 -4.04 -9.14 -12.45
C TYR A 155 -4.35 -10.27 -13.43
N SER A 156 -3.94 -11.51 -13.17
CA SER A 156 -4.09 -12.62 -14.13
C SER A 156 -5.54 -12.88 -14.57
N LYS A 157 -6.52 -12.50 -13.75
CA LYS A 157 -7.96 -12.54 -14.06
C LYS A 157 -8.63 -11.16 -13.91
N GLY A 158 -7.83 -10.08 -13.98
CA GLY A 158 -8.29 -8.71 -13.78
C GLY A 158 -7.97 -8.17 -12.38
N TYR A 159 -8.38 -6.93 -12.12
CA TYR A 159 -8.18 -6.24 -10.85
C TYR A 159 -8.83 -6.99 -9.69
N GLY A 160 -8.11 -7.10 -8.58
CA GLY A 160 -8.61 -7.77 -7.38
C GLY A 160 -8.53 -9.31 -7.43
N THR A 161 -7.79 -9.89 -8.36
CA THR A 161 -7.61 -11.36 -8.41
C THR A 161 -6.95 -11.91 -7.14
N GLY A 162 -6.06 -11.13 -6.52
CA GLY A 162 -5.34 -11.51 -5.30
C GLY A 162 -3.96 -10.91 -5.21
N ILE A 163 -3.15 -11.42 -4.31
CA ILE A 163 -1.76 -11.02 -4.05
C ILE A 163 -0.82 -12.17 -4.37
N SER A 164 0.24 -11.89 -5.12
CA SER A 164 1.40 -12.75 -5.28
C SER A 164 2.55 -12.23 -4.44
N LEU A 165 3.26 -13.12 -3.75
CA LEU A 165 4.37 -12.76 -2.88
C LEU A 165 5.70 -13.00 -3.58
N TYR A 166 6.59 -12.02 -3.49
CA TYR A 166 7.93 -12.07 -4.08
C TYR A 166 8.98 -11.79 -3.01
N LYS A 167 10.03 -12.62 -3.01
CA LYS A 167 11.25 -12.36 -2.27
C LYS A 167 12.09 -11.32 -3.01
N ILE A 168 12.62 -10.36 -2.27
CA ILE A 168 13.54 -9.37 -2.78
C ILE A 168 14.95 -9.94 -2.63
N VAL A 169 15.70 -9.95 -3.72
CA VAL A 169 17.07 -10.45 -3.78
C VAL A 169 17.98 -9.40 -4.39
N LEU A 170 19.23 -9.37 -3.94
CA LEU A 170 20.26 -8.53 -4.54
C LEU A 170 21.12 -9.39 -5.47
N ASP A 171 21.35 -8.92 -6.67
CA ASP A 171 22.28 -9.58 -7.59
C ASP A 171 23.74 -9.21 -7.29
N ASN A 172 24.67 -9.72 -8.11
CA ASN A 172 26.10 -9.47 -7.96
C ASN A 172 26.50 -7.99 -8.11
N LYS A 173 25.63 -7.15 -8.69
CA LYS A 173 25.80 -5.69 -8.79
C LYS A 173 25.07 -4.95 -7.69
N HIS A 174 24.49 -5.68 -6.73
CA HIS A 174 23.65 -5.16 -5.66
C HIS A 174 22.34 -4.52 -6.17
N ASP A 175 21.92 -4.87 -7.39
CA ASP A 175 20.62 -4.44 -7.92
C ASP A 175 19.48 -5.26 -7.29
N ILE A 176 18.36 -4.58 -7.07
CA ILE A 176 17.14 -5.17 -6.51
C ILE A 176 16.44 -6.02 -7.57
N ASN A 177 16.23 -7.28 -7.25
CA ASN A 177 15.50 -8.24 -8.07
C ASN A 177 14.37 -8.91 -7.27
N PHE A 178 13.45 -9.58 -7.98
CA PHE A 178 12.27 -10.18 -7.39
C PHE A 178 12.13 -11.63 -7.82
N GLU A 179 12.14 -12.54 -6.86
CA GLU A 179 11.91 -13.96 -7.06
C GLU A 179 10.52 -14.35 -6.54
N LYS A 180 9.70 -14.94 -7.40
CA LYS A 180 8.35 -15.33 -7.03
C LYS A 180 8.37 -16.43 -5.96
N SER A 181 7.85 -16.14 -4.79
CA SER A 181 7.79 -17.07 -3.67
C SER A 181 6.55 -17.95 -3.73
N ILE A 182 5.39 -17.33 -3.95
CA ILE A 182 4.08 -17.99 -3.93
C ILE A 182 3.27 -17.44 -5.08
N HIS A 183 2.55 -18.29 -5.80
CA HIS A 183 1.72 -17.86 -6.93
C HIS A 183 0.58 -16.94 -6.47
N PHE A 184 -0.17 -17.35 -5.43
CA PHE A 184 -1.11 -16.50 -4.71
C PHE A 184 -0.82 -16.62 -3.23
N TYR A 185 -0.43 -15.52 -2.60
CA TYR A 185 -0.30 -15.48 -1.15
C TYR A 185 -1.68 -15.39 -0.49
N LEU A 186 -2.52 -14.52 -1.00
CA LEU A 186 -3.89 -14.34 -0.56
C LEU A 186 -4.80 -14.10 -1.78
N ARG A 187 -6.01 -14.64 -1.75
CA ARG A 187 -7.00 -14.49 -2.82
C ARG A 187 -8.40 -14.55 -2.24
N PRO A 188 -9.41 -13.99 -2.95
CA PRO A 188 -10.81 -14.11 -2.56
C PRO A 188 -11.23 -15.57 -2.35
N HIS A 189 -12.16 -15.76 -1.43
CA HIS A 189 -12.71 -17.08 -1.11
C HIS A 189 -14.24 -17.06 -1.20
N ASP A 190 -14.83 -17.89 -2.05
CA ASP A 190 -16.26 -17.85 -2.39
C ASP A 190 -17.20 -18.04 -1.18
N GLU A 191 -16.77 -18.74 -0.14
CA GLU A 191 -17.56 -19.00 1.07
C GLU A 191 -17.50 -17.86 2.09
N ILE A 192 -16.57 -16.90 1.94
CA ILE A 192 -16.44 -15.76 2.85
C ILE A 192 -17.16 -14.56 2.26
N TYR A 193 -18.33 -14.23 2.77
CA TYR A 193 -19.25 -13.22 2.23
C TYR A 193 -18.58 -11.88 1.90
N TRP A 194 -17.77 -11.33 2.79
CA TRP A 194 -17.12 -10.03 2.60
C TRP A 194 -15.85 -10.09 1.73
N PHE A 195 -15.40 -11.31 1.40
CA PHE A 195 -14.12 -11.57 0.73
C PHE A 195 -14.29 -12.52 -0.47
N ASN A 196 -15.44 -12.48 -1.17
CA ASN A 196 -15.75 -13.47 -2.19
C ASN A 196 -15.65 -12.97 -3.64
N LYS A 197 -15.18 -11.72 -3.85
CA LYS A 197 -15.05 -11.15 -5.17
C LYS A 197 -13.64 -10.74 -5.52
N GLY A 198 -12.97 -9.98 -4.66
CA GLY A 198 -11.67 -9.43 -4.95
C GLY A 198 -10.90 -9.00 -3.72
N MET A 199 -9.60 -8.86 -3.91
CA MET A 199 -8.66 -8.20 -3.02
C MET A 199 -7.44 -7.72 -3.81
N HIS A 200 -6.77 -6.69 -3.32
CA HIS A 200 -5.60 -6.16 -4.02
C HIS A 200 -4.56 -5.53 -3.08
N HIS A 201 -4.80 -5.55 -1.77
CA HIS A 201 -3.89 -4.97 -0.79
C HIS A 201 -3.70 -5.88 0.42
N ILE A 202 -2.46 -5.94 0.93
CA ILE A 202 -2.11 -6.55 2.21
C ILE A 202 -1.00 -5.73 2.87
N ASP A 203 -1.22 -5.32 4.10
CA ASP A 203 -0.20 -4.65 4.92
C ASP A 203 0.22 -5.57 6.08
N ILE A 204 1.51 -5.89 6.16
CA ILE A 204 2.09 -6.76 7.18
C ILE A 204 3.13 -5.97 7.96
N LYS A 205 2.91 -5.85 9.27
CA LYS A 205 3.84 -5.17 10.16
C LYS A 205 4.11 -6.02 11.40
N LYS A 206 5.39 -6.24 11.70
CA LYS A 206 5.82 -6.83 12.96
C LYS A 206 6.00 -5.71 14.00
N ILE A 207 5.34 -5.87 15.15
CA ILE A 207 5.51 -5.03 16.34
C ILE A 207 5.83 -5.98 17.48
N ASP A 208 7.02 -5.85 18.05
CA ASP A 208 7.60 -6.83 18.99
C ASP A 208 7.58 -8.24 18.39
N ASP A 209 6.94 -9.21 19.03
CA ASP A 209 6.81 -10.58 18.53
C ASP A 209 5.48 -10.88 17.81
N THR A 210 4.66 -9.85 17.62
CA THR A 210 3.32 -10.00 17.00
C THR A 210 3.33 -9.47 15.57
N TYR A 211 2.77 -10.23 14.64
CA TYR A 211 2.49 -9.78 13.28
C TYR A 211 1.06 -9.24 13.19
N TYR A 212 0.95 -7.99 12.79
CA TYR A 212 -0.31 -7.35 12.44
C TYR A 212 -0.48 -7.44 10.93
N VAL A 213 -1.60 -8.01 10.49
CA VAL A 213 -1.91 -8.22 9.08
C VAL A 213 -3.24 -7.57 8.76
N PHE A 214 -3.24 -6.61 7.86
CA PHE A 214 -4.43 -5.95 7.34
C PHE A 214 -4.53 -6.23 5.85
N TYR A 215 -5.73 -6.51 5.38
CA TYR A 215 -5.98 -6.72 3.96
C TYR A 215 -7.38 -6.26 3.58
N ASP A 216 -7.56 -5.90 2.34
CA ASP A 216 -8.85 -5.51 1.79
C ASP A 216 -9.63 -6.72 1.30
N GLY A 217 -10.94 -6.55 1.18
CA GLY A 217 -11.82 -7.53 0.57
C GLY A 217 -12.97 -6.86 -0.15
N ASP A 218 -13.34 -7.41 -1.31
CA ASP A 218 -14.53 -7.02 -2.06
C ASP A 218 -15.50 -8.19 -2.13
N ARG A 219 -16.79 -7.87 -2.17
CA ARG A 219 -17.88 -8.86 -2.22
C ARG A 219 -18.67 -8.80 -3.50
N LYS A 220 -19.21 -9.94 -3.93
CA LYS A 220 -20.19 -10.03 -4.99
C LYS A 220 -21.46 -9.31 -4.54
N SER A 221 -21.85 -8.24 -5.23
CA SER A 221 -23.11 -7.56 -4.96
C SER A 221 -24.25 -8.28 -5.63
N GLY A 222 -25.31 -8.62 -4.90
CA GLY A 222 -26.49 -9.29 -5.43
C GLY A 222 -27.37 -8.43 -6.35
N ASN A 223 -27.20 -7.08 -6.38
CA ASN A 223 -27.98 -6.15 -7.21
C ASN A 223 -27.17 -4.93 -7.62
N ILE A 224 -27.29 -4.54 -8.88
CA ILE A 224 -26.60 -3.40 -9.52
C ILE A 224 -26.94 -2.05 -8.87
N ILE A 225 -28.10 -1.91 -8.22
CA ILE A 225 -28.59 -0.65 -7.64
C ILE A 225 -27.81 -0.24 -6.38
N PHE A 226 -27.17 -1.17 -5.69
CA PHE A 226 -26.40 -0.89 -4.47
C PHE A 226 -24.92 -0.59 -4.72
N ARG A 227 -24.43 -0.56 -5.95
CA ARG A 227 -23.02 -0.35 -6.28
C ARG A 227 -22.44 1.01 -5.89
N TYR A 228 -23.30 2.03 -5.69
CA TYR A 228 -22.84 3.42 -5.50
C TYR A 228 -22.76 3.90 -4.03
N ARG A 229 -23.19 3.11 -3.06
CA ARG A 229 -23.34 3.67 -1.69
C ARG A 229 -22.39 3.17 -0.61
N SER A 230 -21.44 2.30 -0.84
CA SER A 230 -20.86 1.73 0.35
C SER A 230 -19.57 0.93 0.26
N THR A 231 -18.68 1.10 -0.68
CA THR A 231 -17.48 0.23 -0.72
C THR A 231 -16.68 0.36 0.57
N PHE A 232 -16.46 1.56 1.07
CA PHE A 232 -15.67 1.78 2.27
C PHE A 232 -16.42 1.45 3.58
N LYS A 233 -17.62 1.98 3.82
CA LYS A 233 -18.41 1.67 5.03
C LYS A 233 -18.72 0.17 5.16
N LYS A 234 -18.91 -0.51 4.05
CA LYS A 234 -19.16 -1.95 4.03
C LYS A 234 -17.91 -2.77 4.34
N ASN A 235 -16.77 -2.43 3.73
CA ASN A 235 -15.51 -3.14 3.96
C ASN A 235 -15.04 -3.00 5.42
N LEU A 236 -15.28 -1.85 6.04
CA LEU A 236 -14.97 -1.65 7.46
C LEU A 236 -15.92 -2.37 8.40
N MET A 237 -17.23 -2.37 8.10
CA MET A 237 -18.20 -3.15 8.87
C MET A 237 -17.96 -4.66 8.71
N ASP A 238 -17.54 -5.10 7.54
CA ASP A 238 -17.22 -6.49 7.28
C ASP A 238 -15.91 -6.90 7.99
N LEU A 239 -14.89 -6.03 8.06
CA LEU A 239 -13.71 -6.18 8.93
C LEU A 239 -14.09 -6.24 10.42
N TYR A 240 -14.96 -5.36 10.86
CA TYR A 240 -15.47 -5.34 12.23
C TYR A 240 -16.20 -6.64 12.60
N GLN A 241 -17.03 -7.18 11.71
CA GLN A 241 -17.73 -8.46 11.92
C GLN A 241 -16.79 -9.67 11.93
N PHE A 242 -15.71 -9.62 11.14
CA PHE A 242 -14.69 -10.68 11.12
C PHE A 242 -13.95 -10.81 12.46
N PHE A 243 -13.71 -9.69 13.16
CA PHE A 243 -13.06 -9.70 14.47
C PHE A 243 -14.01 -9.97 15.65
N LEU A 244 -15.33 -10.00 15.42
CA LEU A 244 -16.33 -10.31 16.44
C LEU A 244 -16.81 -11.77 16.43
N ASN A 245 -16.47 -12.58 15.42
CA ASN A 245 -16.73 -14.01 15.29
C ASN A 245 -15.42 -14.80 15.40
#